data_c6eeaade040c9ba2643fbff2069e4b9a
#
_entry.id   c6eeaade040c9ba2643fbff2069e4b9a
#
_cell.length_a   1.000
_cell.length_b   1.000
_cell.length_c   1.000
_cell.angle_alpha   90.00
_cell.angle_beta   90.00
_cell.angle_gamma   90.00
#
_symmetry.space_group_name_H-M   'P 1'
#
loop_
_entity.id
_entity.type
_entity.pdbx_description
1 polymer ?
#
loop_
_entity_poly.entity_id
_entity_poly.type
_entity_poly.pdbx_seq_one_letter_code
_entity_poly.pdbx_strand_id
1 'polypeptide(L)'
;FRISNSGWGENYETTHSGAKWDTFLANCEKLADYRQELRPAMLVEFFFHIYSHNRDDFSRIRDLCDRLGFTLRYRHAALAPLDNVARVDNGKQISAAAVQTRQLQFLSVEEVMDIARRERDRPCYYLDHVWIDWDLSVAHCMEWYDPSLILFDDFLTVSPEEIYAARVNSRHCRECMARGIHRAYCVYGDEKLIAAKSSIPVQEEQ
;
A
#
# COMPACT_ATOMS: atom_id res chain seq x y z
N PHE A 1 -3.20 -14.83 5.30
CA PHE A 1 -3.76 -14.52 3.96
C PHE A 1 -4.25 -13.08 3.96
N ARG A 2 -3.97 -12.31 2.90
CA ARG A 2 -4.43 -10.91 2.79
C ARG A 2 -5.33 -10.72 1.60
N ILE A 3 -6.49 -10.09 1.81
CA ILE A 3 -7.46 -9.72 0.79
C ILE A 3 -7.44 -8.20 0.64
N SER A 4 -7.20 -7.70 -0.56
CA SER A 4 -7.30 -6.26 -0.87
C SER A 4 -8.73 -5.90 -1.25
N ASN A 5 -9.21 -4.78 -0.71
CA ASN A 5 -10.54 -4.26 -1.00
C ASN A 5 -10.53 -2.73 -1.07
N SER A 6 -11.40 -2.16 -1.87
CA SER A 6 -11.53 -0.72 -2.02
C SER A 6 -12.98 -0.27 -2.23
N GLY A 7 -13.91 -0.90 -1.52
CA GLY A 7 -15.31 -0.46 -1.50
C GLY A 7 -16.31 -1.58 -1.34
N TRP A 8 -17.56 -1.20 -1.29
CA TRP A 8 -18.74 -2.06 -1.27
C TRP A 8 -19.53 -1.91 -2.58
N GLY A 9 -19.96 -3.02 -3.17
CA GLY A 9 -20.81 -2.98 -4.37
C GLY A 9 -20.11 -2.26 -5.55
N GLU A 10 -20.76 -1.25 -6.10
CA GLU A 10 -20.26 -0.47 -7.24
C GLU A 10 -18.94 0.26 -6.93
N ASN A 11 -18.72 0.69 -5.69
CA ASN A 11 -17.44 1.31 -5.28
C ASN A 11 -16.27 0.34 -5.41
N TYR A 12 -16.48 -0.94 -5.10
CA TYR A 12 -15.49 -1.99 -5.35
C TYR A 12 -15.21 -2.16 -6.84
N GLU A 13 -16.25 -2.22 -7.67
CA GLU A 13 -16.13 -2.41 -9.12
C GLU A 13 -15.44 -1.22 -9.83
N THR A 14 -15.54 -0.02 -9.25
CA THR A 14 -14.89 1.19 -9.77
C THR A 14 -13.36 1.07 -9.79
N THR A 15 -12.78 0.44 -8.76
CA THR A 15 -11.32 0.34 -8.60
C THR A 15 -10.75 -1.02 -9.02
N HIS A 16 -11.59 -2.04 -9.10
CA HIS A 16 -11.21 -3.41 -9.49
C HIS A 16 -11.76 -3.72 -10.88
N SER A 17 -11.08 -3.23 -11.91
CA SER A 17 -11.50 -3.37 -13.30
C SER A 17 -11.82 -4.83 -13.68
N GLY A 18 -13.06 -5.06 -14.16
CA GLY A 18 -13.55 -6.37 -14.54
C GLY A 18 -13.99 -7.27 -13.38
N ALA A 19 -13.77 -6.88 -12.14
CA ALA A 19 -14.27 -7.63 -10.99
C ALA A 19 -15.77 -7.38 -10.77
N LYS A 20 -16.44 -8.36 -10.13
CA LYS A 20 -17.83 -8.28 -9.72
C LYS A 20 -17.94 -8.45 -8.22
N TRP A 21 -18.63 -7.49 -7.56
CA TRP A 21 -18.81 -7.50 -6.12
C TRP A 21 -19.42 -8.80 -5.60
N ASP A 22 -20.49 -9.29 -6.20
CA ASP A 22 -21.17 -10.49 -5.73
C ASP A 22 -20.27 -11.73 -5.82
N THR A 23 -19.44 -11.81 -6.85
CA THR A 23 -18.45 -12.89 -6.98
C THR A 23 -17.37 -12.77 -5.92
N PHE A 24 -16.89 -11.56 -5.66
CA PHE A 24 -15.90 -11.30 -4.61
C PHE A 24 -16.44 -11.66 -3.23
N LEU A 25 -17.66 -11.23 -2.90
CA LEU A 25 -18.32 -11.52 -1.64
C LEU A 25 -18.51 -13.03 -1.44
N ALA A 26 -19.05 -13.73 -2.44
CA ALA A 26 -19.23 -15.18 -2.39
C ALA A 26 -17.89 -15.92 -2.17
N ASN A 27 -16.78 -15.44 -2.75
CA ASN A 27 -15.46 -16.02 -2.53
C ASN A 27 -14.93 -15.75 -1.11
N CYS A 28 -15.21 -14.56 -0.52
CA CYS A 28 -14.88 -14.29 0.86
C CYS A 28 -15.66 -15.19 1.83
N GLU A 29 -16.93 -15.43 1.58
CA GLU A 29 -17.78 -16.34 2.37
C GLU A 29 -17.25 -17.78 2.30
N LYS A 30 -16.96 -18.29 1.11
CA LYS A 30 -16.32 -19.61 0.94
C LYS A 30 -14.97 -19.72 1.64
N LEU A 31 -14.16 -18.67 1.62
CA LEU A 31 -12.88 -18.66 2.31
C LEU A 31 -13.07 -18.72 3.83
N ALA A 32 -14.08 -18.04 4.36
CA ALA A 32 -14.41 -18.09 5.80
C ALA A 32 -14.85 -19.51 6.20
N ASP A 33 -15.71 -20.16 5.40
CA ASP A 33 -16.15 -21.52 5.62
C ASP A 33 -14.96 -22.50 5.59
N TYR A 34 -14.14 -22.47 4.55
CA TYR A 34 -12.95 -23.33 4.46
C TYR A 34 -11.93 -23.08 5.56
N ARG A 35 -11.74 -21.82 5.97
CA ARG A 35 -10.87 -21.51 7.10
C ARG A 35 -11.39 -22.16 8.38
N GLN A 36 -12.67 -22.02 8.65
CA GLN A 36 -13.29 -22.57 9.86
C GLN A 36 -13.19 -24.10 9.89
N GLU A 37 -13.40 -24.75 8.74
CA GLU A 37 -13.41 -26.20 8.61
C GLU A 37 -11.98 -26.81 8.63
N LEU A 38 -11.05 -26.23 7.85
CA LEU A 38 -9.77 -26.87 7.54
C LEU A 38 -8.57 -26.23 8.26
N ARG A 39 -8.63 -24.94 8.56
CA ARG A 39 -7.50 -24.14 9.07
C ARG A 39 -7.95 -23.02 10.03
N PRO A 40 -8.55 -23.36 11.19
CA PRO A 40 -9.12 -22.35 12.08
C PRO A 40 -8.09 -21.34 12.62
N ALA A 41 -6.80 -21.71 12.67
CA ALA A 41 -5.73 -20.83 13.09
C ALA A 41 -5.20 -19.90 11.97
N MET A 42 -5.70 -20.04 10.74
CA MET A 42 -5.27 -19.16 9.63
C MET A 42 -5.77 -17.74 9.83
N LEU A 43 -4.83 -16.80 9.92
CA LEU A 43 -5.16 -15.37 9.93
C LEU A 43 -5.56 -14.92 8.52
N VAL A 44 -6.71 -14.28 8.40
CA VAL A 44 -7.16 -13.60 7.18
C VAL A 44 -7.28 -12.11 7.47
N GLU A 45 -6.43 -11.32 6.84
CA GLU A 45 -6.49 -9.86 6.89
C GLU A 45 -7.28 -9.34 5.70
N PHE A 46 -8.28 -8.54 5.97
CA PHE A 46 -9.04 -7.79 4.97
C PHE A 46 -8.50 -6.36 4.94
N PHE A 47 -7.82 -6.00 3.86
CA PHE A 47 -7.10 -4.74 3.76
C PHE A 47 -7.91 -3.73 2.94
N PHE A 48 -8.54 -2.78 3.62
CA PHE A 48 -9.41 -1.77 3.02
C PHE A 48 -8.62 -0.50 2.64
N HIS A 49 -8.66 -0.16 1.36
CA HIS A 49 -8.07 1.08 0.85
C HIS A 49 -9.14 2.18 0.80
N ILE A 50 -8.92 3.25 1.57
CA ILE A 50 -9.83 4.38 1.68
C ILE A 50 -9.56 5.34 0.53
N TYR A 51 -10.54 5.48 -0.36
CA TYR A 51 -10.62 6.48 -1.40
C TYR A 51 -11.68 7.54 -1.06
N SER A 52 -11.73 8.63 -1.80
CA SER A 52 -12.70 9.71 -1.58
C SER A 52 -14.15 9.27 -1.75
N HIS A 53 -14.41 8.28 -2.61
CA HIS A 53 -15.75 7.80 -2.95
C HIS A 53 -16.25 6.63 -2.10
N ASN A 54 -15.38 5.96 -1.35
CA ASN A 54 -15.74 4.73 -0.62
C ASN A 54 -15.66 4.83 0.91
N ARG A 55 -15.39 6.01 1.43
CA ARG A 55 -15.27 6.25 2.88
C ARG A 55 -16.47 5.74 3.65
N ASP A 56 -17.66 5.97 3.11
CA ASP A 56 -18.94 5.63 3.76
C ASP A 56 -19.22 4.11 3.75
N ASP A 57 -18.46 3.34 3.00
CA ASP A 57 -18.54 1.87 2.98
C ASP A 57 -17.83 1.23 4.19
N PHE A 58 -17.01 1.98 4.92
CA PHE A 58 -16.18 1.44 6.00
C PHE A 58 -16.96 0.63 7.04
N SER A 59 -18.12 1.13 7.49
CA SER A 59 -18.94 0.42 8.47
C SER A 59 -19.42 -0.92 7.94
N ARG A 60 -19.87 -0.97 6.68
CA ARG A 60 -20.34 -2.21 6.04
C ARG A 60 -19.20 -3.23 5.89
N ILE A 61 -18.00 -2.75 5.54
CA ILE A 61 -16.79 -3.60 5.43
C ILE A 61 -16.38 -4.15 6.78
N ARG A 62 -16.44 -3.32 7.84
CA ARG A 62 -16.17 -3.78 9.20
C ARG A 62 -17.15 -4.86 9.64
N ASP A 63 -18.47 -4.63 9.46
CA ASP A 63 -19.49 -5.60 9.81
C ASP A 63 -19.34 -6.91 9.01
N LEU A 64 -18.90 -6.84 7.75
CA LEU A 64 -18.55 -8.01 6.95
C LEU A 64 -17.36 -8.77 7.55
N CYS A 65 -16.29 -8.06 7.91
CA CYS A 65 -15.10 -8.67 8.51
C CYS A 65 -15.44 -9.36 9.84
N ASP A 66 -16.22 -8.69 10.68
CA ASP A 66 -16.67 -9.24 11.96
C ASP A 66 -17.49 -10.52 11.75
N ARG A 67 -18.42 -10.53 10.80
CA ARG A 67 -19.24 -11.71 10.44
C ARG A 67 -18.39 -12.87 9.91
N LEU A 68 -17.38 -12.59 9.10
CA LEU A 68 -16.52 -13.62 8.49
C LEU A 68 -15.33 -14.02 9.41
N GLY A 69 -15.13 -13.35 10.53
CA GLY A 69 -14.00 -13.55 11.43
C GLY A 69 -12.66 -13.14 10.80
N PHE A 70 -12.66 -12.14 9.94
CA PHE A 70 -11.46 -11.58 9.31
C PHE A 70 -10.96 -10.38 10.11
N THR A 71 -9.65 -10.17 10.12
CA THR A 71 -9.06 -8.97 10.73
C THR A 71 -9.09 -7.82 9.74
N LEU A 72 -9.85 -6.76 10.05
CA LEU A 72 -9.87 -5.56 9.21
C LEU A 72 -8.58 -4.74 9.43
N ARG A 73 -7.90 -4.40 8.34
CA ARG A 73 -6.84 -3.40 8.28
C ARG A 73 -7.24 -2.35 7.24
N TYR A 74 -6.81 -1.12 7.43
CA TYR A 74 -7.15 -0.06 6.49
C TYR A 74 -6.09 1.03 6.43
N ARG A 75 -6.08 1.75 5.31
CA ARG A 75 -5.26 2.94 5.08
C ARG A 75 -5.86 3.81 4.00
N HIS A 76 -5.45 5.07 3.92
CA HIS A 76 -5.72 5.85 2.72
C HIS A 76 -5.04 5.22 1.50
N ALA A 77 -5.74 5.22 0.37
CA ALA A 77 -5.19 4.74 -0.89
C ALA A 77 -4.00 5.61 -1.32
N ALA A 78 -2.87 4.96 -1.59
CA ALA A 78 -1.65 5.63 -1.98
C ALA A 78 -1.54 5.77 -3.51
N LEU A 79 -0.84 6.81 -3.98
CA LEU A 79 -0.44 6.92 -5.38
C LEU A 79 0.78 6.02 -5.61
N ALA A 80 0.51 4.77 -5.93
CA ALA A 80 1.53 3.77 -6.23
C ALA A 80 1.93 3.81 -7.71
N PRO A 81 3.18 3.43 -8.05
CA PRO A 81 4.34 3.32 -7.14
C PRO A 81 4.89 4.68 -6.70
N LEU A 82 5.90 4.70 -5.80
CA LEU A 82 6.48 5.94 -5.24
C LEU A 82 7.05 6.90 -6.27
N ASP A 83 7.47 6.42 -7.43
CA ASP A 83 7.94 7.30 -8.51
C ASP A 83 6.83 8.24 -9.02
N ASN A 84 5.56 7.82 -8.97
CA ASN A 84 4.43 8.70 -9.29
C ASN A 84 4.32 9.85 -8.29
N VAL A 85 4.47 9.56 -6.98
CA VAL A 85 4.52 10.60 -5.94
C VAL A 85 5.67 11.58 -6.22
N ALA A 86 6.86 11.05 -6.49
CA ALA A 86 8.04 11.86 -6.79
C ALA A 86 7.90 12.69 -8.07
N ARG A 87 7.21 12.16 -9.09
CA ARG A 87 6.92 12.89 -10.34
C ARG A 87 5.97 14.05 -10.11
N VAL A 88 4.86 13.79 -9.41
CA VAL A 88 3.87 14.83 -9.07
C VAL A 88 4.52 15.93 -8.22
N ASP A 89 5.29 15.54 -7.20
CA ASP A 89 6.03 16.48 -6.34
C ASP A 89 7.03 17.36 -7.10
N ASN A 90 7.55 16.88 -8.23
CA ASN A 90 8.44 17.63 -9.13
C ASN A 90 7.69 18.35 -10.28
N GLY A 91 6.37 18.38 -10.29
CA GLY A 91 5.59 18.95 -11.39
C GLY A 91 5.71 18.17 -12.70
N LYS A 92 6.13 16.90 -12.67
CA LYS A 92 6.26 16.05 -13.86
C LYS A 92 4.96 15.30 -14.14
N GLN A 93 4.77 14.95 -15.40
CA GLN A 93 3.62 14.16 -15.83
C GLN A 93 3.71 12.70 -15.30
N ILE A 94 2.54 12.15 -15.01
CA ILE A 94 2.32 10.73 -14.66
C ILE A 94 1.41 10.09 -15.72
N SER A 95 1.33 8.77 -15.72
CA SER A 95 0.48 8.04 -16.67
C SER A 95 -1.01 8.36 -16.49
N ALA A 96 -1.82 8.14 -17.54
CA ALA A 96 -3.27 8.35 -17.47
C ALA A 96 -3.92 7.54 -16.36
N ALA A 97 -3.48 6.29 -16.14
CA ALA A 97 -3.98 5.45 -15.03
C ALA A 97 -3.61 6.05 -13.66
N ALA A 98 -2.39 6.57 -13.49
CA ALA A 98 -1.99 7.25 -12.26
C ALA A 98 -2.76 8.56 -12.03
N VAL A 99 -3.12 9.29 -13.09
CA VAL A 99 -4.00 10.48 -13.01
C VAL A 99 -5.38 10.09 -12.48
N GLN A 100 -5.97 9.01 -12.99
CA GLN A 100 -7.26 8.51 -12.50
C GLN A 100 -7.19 8.11 -11.03
N THR A 101 -6.15 7.35 -10.63
CA THR A 101 -5.93 6.99 -9.22
C THR A 101 -5.80 8.22 -8.34
N ARG A 102 -5.02 9.22 -8.77
CA ARG A 102 -4.84 10.48 -8.03
C ARG A 102 -6.16 11.23 -7.82
N GLN A 103 -7.07 11.23 -8.79
CA GLN A 103 -8.38 11.87 -8.67
C GLN A 103 -9.29 11.19 -7.62
N LEU A 104 -9.08 9.91 -7.38
CA LEU A 104 -9.83 9.14 -6.39
C LEU A 104 -9.19 9.17 -4.98
N GLN A 105 -7.99 9.69 -4.84
CA GLN A 105 -7.30 9.72 -3.55
C GLN A 105 -8.02 10.64 -2.55
N PHE A 106 -7.97 10.24 -1.29
CA PHE A 106 -8.48 11.04 -0.19
C PHE A 106 -7.53 12.16 0.23
N LEU A 107 -6.23 11.88 0.17
CA LEU A 107 -5.16 12.84 0.45
C LEU A 107 -4.47 13.25 -0.85
N SER A 108 -4.27 14.53 -1.04
CA SER A 108 -3.46 15.02 -2.16
C SER A 108 -1.99 14.66 -1.96
N VAL A 109 -1.24 14.56 -3.08
CA VAL A 109 0.21 14.30 -3.00
C VAL A 109 0.92 15.44 -2.27
N GLU A 110 0.47 16.65 -2.42
CA GLU A 110 0.99 17.85 -1.77
C GLU A 110 0.86 17.74 -0.25
N GLU A 111 -0.33 17.39 0.27
CA GLU A 111 -0.56 17.16 1.71
C GLU A 111 0.33 16.04 2.25
N VAL A 112 0.40 14.94 1.50
CA VAL A 112 1.25 13.79 1.88
C VAL A 112 2.71 14.18 1.96
N MET A 113 3.22 14.90 0.96
CA MET A 113 4.62 15.32 0.91
C MET A 113 4.96 16.38 1.96
N ASP A 114 4.03 17.26 2.31
CA ASP A 114 4.23 18.22 3.39
C ASP A 114 4.44 17.54 4.76
N ILE A 115 3.71 16.45 5.01
CA ILE A 115 3.89 15.64 6.22
C ILE A 115 5.18 14.82 6.12
N ALA A 116 5.38 14.12 5.01
CA ALA A 116 6.51 13.25 4.77
C ALA A 116 7.87 13.98 4.91
N ARG A 117 7.95 15.23 4.43
CA ARG A 117 9.16 16.07 4.57
C ARG A 117 9.51 16.40 6.02
N ARG A 118 8.50 16.55 6.90
CA ARG A 118 8.74 16.77 8.34
C ARG A 118 9.32 15.54 9.03
N GLU A 119 9.07 14.37 8.46
CA GLU A 119 9.53 13.08 8.97
C GLU A 119 10.75 12.53 8.22
N ARG A 120 11.37 13.30 7.33
CA ARG A 120 12.45 12.83 6.44
C ARG A 120 13.67 12.27 7.19
N ASP A 121 13.88 12.67 8.43
CA ASP A 121 15.01 12.21 9.25
C ASP A 121 14.76 10.82 9.88
N ARG A 122 13.53 10.28 9.76
CA ARG A 122 13.23 8.90 10.18
C ARG A 122 13.78 7.92 9.16
N PRO A 123 14.25 6.74 9.58
CA PRO A 123 14.78 5.73 8.67
C PRO A 123 13.70 5.27 7.66
N CYS A 124 14.18 4.85 6.50
CA CYS A 124 13.29 4.24 5.51
C CYS A 124 12.88 2.84 5.95
N TYR A 125 11.57 2.61 6.04
CA TYR A 125 11.00 1.31 6.40
C TYR A 125 11.43 0.16 5.47
N TYR A 126 11.70 0.48 4.20
CA TYR A 126 12.01 -0.53 3.18
C TYR A 126 13.49 -0.90 3.09
N LEU A 127 14.39 -0.26 3.86
CA LEU A 127 15.82 -0.58 3.81
C LEU A 127 16.12 -2.02 4.20
N ASP A 128 15.37 -2.56 5.16
CA ASP A 128 15.56 -3.92 5.68
C ASP A 128 14.78 -4.98 4.87
N HIS A 129 14.06 -4.58 3.81
CA HIS A 129 13.31 -5.51 2.97
C HIS A 129 14.08 -5.81 1.69
N VAL A 130 14.21 -7.08 1.37
CA VAL A 130 14.77 -7.52 0.08
C VAL A 130 13.62 -7.77 -0.89
N TRP A 131 13.71 -7.17 -2.06
CA TRP A 131 12.80 -7.42 -3.16
C TRP A 131 13.52 -8.19 -4.27
N ILE A 132 13.04 -9.41 -4.55
CA ILE A 132 13.58 -10.30 -5.56
C ILE A 132 12.52 -10.44 -6.64
N ASP A 133 12.89 -10.18 -7.88
CA ASP A 133 11.99 -10.33 -9.02
C ASP A 133 11.98 -11.80 -9.51
N TRP A 134 11.09 -12.11 -10.42
CA TRP A 134 10.87 -13.47 -10.95
C TRP A 134 12.11 -14.07 -11.65
N ASP A 135 13.01 -13.23 -12.15
CA ASP A 135 14.28 -13.60 -12.80
C ASP A 135 15.46 -13.68 -11.81
N LEU A 136 15.21 -13.61 -10.51
CA LEU A 136 16.15 -13.54 -9.41
C LEU A 136 16.90 -12.22 -9.29
N SER A 137 16.64 -11.23 -10.11
CA SER A 137 17.23 -9.90 -9.92
C SER A 137 16.77 -9.26 -8.61
N VAL A 138 17.65 -8.47 -8.00
CA VAL A 138 17.37 -7.74 -6.76
C VAL A 138 17.03 -6.30 -7.09
N ALA A 139 15.77 -5.93 -6.92
CA ALA A 139 15.34 -4.57 -7.15
C ALA A 139 15.80 -3.62 -6.04
N HIS A 140 16.04 -2.37 -6.43
CA HIS A 140 16.49 -1.32 -5.53
C HIS A 140 15.48 -1.02 -4.41
N CYS A 141 14.21 -0.96 -4.76
CA CYS A 141 13.12 -0.66 -3.84
C CYS A 141 11.81 -1.28 -4.36
N MET A 142 11.06 -1.93 -3.49
CA MET A 142 9.77 -2.51 -3.84
C MET A 142 8.71 -1.46 -4.22
N GLU A 143 8.88 -0.23 -3.77
CA GLU A 143 7.93 0.86 -3.98
C GLU A 143 8.33 1.82 -5.12
N TRP A 144 9.46 1.53 -5.79
CA TRP A 144 9.94 2.32 -6.91
C TRP A 144 10.08 1.44 -8.14
N TYR A 145 9.11 1.53 -9.04
CA TYR A 145 9.02 0.65 -10.20
C TYR A 145 9.80 1.21 -11.39
N ASP A 146 11.11 1.08 -11.34
CA ASP A 146 12.01 1.48 -12.41
C ASP A 146 12.94 0.30 -12.76
N PRO A 147 12.77 -0.33 -13.94
CA PRO A 147 13.62 -1.45 -14.36
C PRO A 147 15.10 -1.13 -14.45
N SER A 148 15.46 0.16 -14.53
CA SER A 148 16.87 0.58 -14.52
C SER A 148 17.48 0.57 -13.12
N LEU A 149 16.67 0.39 -12.08
CA LEU A 149 17.09 0.38 -10.67
C LEU A 149 17.22 -1.05 -10.15
N ILE A 150 17.95 -1.90 -10.87
CA ILE A 150 18.37 -3.21 -10.39
C ILE A 150 19.70 -3.05 -9.63
N LEU A 151 19.78 -3.64 -8.44
CA LEU A 151 21.00 -3.63 -7.62
C LEU A 151 21.95 -4.76 -8.00
N PHE A 152 21.38 -5.95 -8.20
CA PHE A 152 22.12 -7.17 -8.51
C PHE A 152 21.30 -8.03 -9.47
N ASP A 153 21.98 -8.69 -10.39
CA ASP A 153 21.35 -9.53 -11.41
C ASP A 153 20.89 -10.90 -10.85
N ASP A 154 21.48 -11.36 -9.74
CA ASP A 154 21.18 -12.67 -9.16
C ASP A 154 21.26 -12.63 -7.63
N PHE A 155 20.12 -12.80 -6.97
CA PHE A 155 19.98 -12.87 -5.52
C PHE A 155 20.82 -13.99 -4.89
N LEU A 156 21.03 -15.10 -5.58
CA LEU A 156 21.76 -16.25 -5.04
C LEU A 156 23.28 -16.00 -4.91
N THR A 157 23.77 -14.91 -5.48
CA THR A 157 25.20 -14.55 -5.47
C THR A 157 25.56 -13.46 -4.47
N VAL A 158 24.57 -12.92 -3.74
CA VAL A 158 24.74 -11.76 -2.85
C VAL A 158 24.15 -12.01 -1.47
N SER A 159 24.74 -11.42 -0.44
CA SER A 159 24.23 -11.47 0.92
C SER A 159 23.23 -10.35 1.21
N PRO A 160 22.35 -10.51 2.22
CA PRO A 160 21.48 -9.43 2.70
C PRO A 160 22.25 -8.17 3.11
N GLU A 161 23.43 -8.32 3.68
CA GLU A 161 24.32 -7.23 4.11
C GLU A 161 24.83 -6.41 2.92
N GLU A 162 25.20 -7.08 1.83
CA GLU A 162 25.63 -6.43 0.58
C GLU A 162 24.48 -5.67 -0.05
N ILE A 163 23.25 -6.24 -0.06
CA ILE A 163 22.05 -5.57 -0.56
C ILE A 163 21.75 -4.31 0.27
N TYR A 164 21.78 -4.42 1.59
CA TYR A 164 21.59 -3.28 2.49
C TYR A 164 22.64 -2.19 2.25
N ALA A 165 23.92 -2.56 2.20
CA ALA A 165 25.02 -1.63 1.95
C ALA A 165 24.89 -0.92 0.59
N ALA A 166 24.52 -1.65 -0.46
CA ALA A 166 24.30 -1.09 -1.78
C ALA A 166 23.17 -0.04 -1.78
N ARG A 167 22.07 -0.29 -1.07
CA ARG A 167 20.96 0.66 -0.93
C ARG A 167 21.35 1.92 -0.17
N VAL A 168 21.92 1.76 1.04
CA VAL A 168 22.33 2.90 1.88
C VAL A 168 23.33 3.82 1.16
N ASN A 169 24.24 3.24 0.38
CA ASN A 169 25.22 3.97 -0.38
C ASN A 169 24.72 4.47 -1.74
N SER A 170 23.55 4.09 -2.17
CA SER A 170 23.04 4.51 -3.47
C SER A 170 22.67 5.99 -3.49
N ARG A 171 22.90 6.63 -4.62
CA ARG A 171 22.44 8.00 -4.86
C ARG A 171 20.90 8.08 -4.78
N HIS A 172 20.21 7.09 -5.35
CA HIS A 172 18.75 7.03 -5.38
C HIS A 172 18.13 7.06 -3.97
N CYS A 173 18.58 6.18 -3.05
CA CYS A 173 18.07 6.18 -1.67
C CYS A 173 18.39 7.46 -0.93
N ARG A 174 19.61 8.00 -1.08
CA ARG A 174 19.98 9.28 -0.45
C ARG A 174 19.07 10.43 -0.91
N GLU A 175 18.82 10.54 -2.22
CA GLU A 175 17.93 11.59 -2.77
C GLU A 175 16.47 11.38 -2.32
N CYS A 176 15.99 10.13 -2.32
CA CYS A 176 14.65 9.78 -1.85
C CYS A 176 14.46 10.16 -0.38
N MET A 177 15.41 9.80 0.49
CA MET A 177 15.36 10.13 1.92
C MET A 177 15.51 11.63 2.18
N ALA A 178 16.45 12.30 1.52
CA ALA A 178 16.64 13.74 1.67
C ALA A 178 15.38 14.56 1.33
N ARG A 179 14.57 14.06 0.41
CA ARG A 179 13.30 14.68 0.00
C ARG A 179 12.10 14.22 0.83
N GLY A 180 12.24 13.22 1.71
CA GLY A 180 11.16 12.63 2.49
C GLY A 180 10.23 11.69 1.71
N ILE A 181 10.51 11.37 0.44
CA ILE A 181 9.63 10.54 -0.41
C ILE A 181 9.41 9.16 0.22
N HIS A 182 10.44 8.57 0.83
CA HIS A 182 10.37 7.28 1.53
C HIS A 182 9.32 7.24 2.66
N ARG A 183 8.89 8.41 3.17
CA ARG A 183 7.87 8.52 4.22
C ARG A 183 6.45 8.64 3.67
N ALA A 184 6.28 8.91 2.38
CA ALA A 184 4.96 9.16 1.79
C ALA A 184 3.97 8.01 2.07
N TYR A 185 4.39 6.77 1.93
CA TYR A 185 3.51 5.63 2.21
C TYR A 185 3.17 5.46 3.69
N CYS A 186 4.04 5.89 4.60
CA CYS A 186 3.73 5.91 6.03
C CYS A 186 2.61 6.90 6.33
N VAL A 187 2.61 8.06 5.66
CA VAL A 187 1.57 9.09 5.81
C VAL A 187 0.19 8.56 5.40
N TYR A 188 0.11 7.81 4.30
CA TYR A 188 -1.16 7.18 3.88
C TYR A 188 -1.70 6.16 4.90
N GLY A 189 -0.83 5.59 5.74
CA GLY A 189 -1.18 4.65 6.80
C GLY A 189 -1.25 5.26 8.20
N ASP A 190 -1.09 6.58 8.35
CA ASP A 190 -1.15 7.24 9.64
C ASP A 190 -2.60 7.25 10.17
N GLU A 191 -2.85 6.47 11.23
CA GLU A 191 -4.19 6.27 11.81
C GLU A 191 -4.80 7.56 12.36
N LYS A 192 -3.98 8.45 12.93
CA LYS A 192 -4.46 9.74 13.43
C LYS A 192 -4.92 10.63 12.28
N LEU A 193 -4.17 10.60 11.17
CA LEU A 193 -4.54 11.33 9.97
C LEU A 193 -5.80 10.73 9.33
N ILE A 194 -5.93 9.40 9.30
CA ILE A 194 -7.12 8.71 8.83
C ILE A 194 -8.34 9.12 9.66
N ALA A 195 -8.24 9.05 10.98
CA ALA A 195 -9.33 9.45 11.88
C ALA A 195 -9.73 10.92 11.69
N ALA A 196 -8.73 11.82 11.61
CA ALA A 196 -8.98 13.25 11.47
C ALA A 196 -9.62 13.63 10.13
N LYS A 197 -9.23 12.95 9.04
CA LYS A 197 -9.65 13.31 7.68
C LYS A 197 -10.90 12.54 7.21
N SER A 198 -10.97 11.23 7.48
CA SER A 198 -12.05 10.37 6.97
C SER A 198 -13.14 10.06 8.00
N SER A 199 -12.98 10.50 9.26
CA SER A 199 -13.88 10.18 10.38
C SER A 199 -13.99 8.67 10.66
N ILE A 200 -13.02 7.89 10.20
CA ILE A 200 -12.87 6.46 10.50
C ILE A 200 -12.13 6.35 11.84
N PRO A 201 -12.62 5.58 12.82
CA PRO A 201 -11.99 5.47 14.13
C PRO A 201 -10.58 4.88 14.04
N VAL A 202 -9.70 5.27 14.95
CA VAL A 202 -8.37 4.65 15.11
C VAL A 202 -8.55 3.17 15.47
N GLN A 203 -7.73 2.30 14.88
CA GLN A 203 -7.71 0.88 15.28
C GLN A 203 -7.20 0.77 16.73
N GLU A 204 -8.00 0.12 17.58
CA GLU A 204 -7.48 -0.31 18.87
C GLU A 204 -6.51 -1.49 18.61
N GLU A 205 -5.29 -1.38 19.13
CA GLU A 205 -4.33 -2.50 19.10
C GLU A 205 -4.95 -3.69 19.84
N GLN A 206 -5.22 -4.79 19.12
CA GLN A 206 -5.66 -6.08 19.69
C GLN A 206 -4.45 -6.97 19.93
#